data_ec8fb3cf3dd7777f8f1275987c21a967
#
_entry.id   ec8fb3cf3dd7777f8f1275987c21a967
#
_cell.length_a   1.000
_cell.length_b   1.000
_cell.length_c   1.000
_cell.angle_alpha   90.00
_cell.angle_beta   90.00
_cell.angle_gamma   90.00
#
_symmetry.space_group_name_H-M   'P 1'
#
loop_
_entity.id
_entity.type
_entity.pdbx_description
1 polymer ?
#
loop_
_entity_poly.entity_id
_entity_poly.type
_entity_poly.pdbx_seq_one_letter_code
_entity_poly.pdbx_strand_id
1 'polypeptide(L)'
;MQIKGIGKVKAIQLKAVCELGVRMSKPSNYKKIKIKSPADIAKILMNELRYEKKEIVKLIILNNKNEIQKILNVAIGGSNFANFCVTEILGEAVKMKAPKIILIHNHPSGDSKPSKNDIEITAKLYDAANMVGVELLDHL
;
A
#
# COMPACT_ATOMS: atom_id res chain seq x y z
N MET A 1 26.05 -12.98 9.11
CA MET A 1 26.23 -14.36 8.61
C MET A 1 27.05 -14.29 7.34
N GLN A 2 28.22 -14.93 7.28
CA GLN A 2 29.05 -15.02 6.07
C GLN A 2 28.72 -16.34 5.36
N ILE A 3 28.34 -16.29 4.11
CA ILE A 3 28.06 -17.48 3.31
C ILE A 3 29.35 -17.87 2.58
N LYS A 4 29.82 -19.09 2.78
CA LYS A 4 31.05 -19.62 2.13
C LYS A 4 30.93 -19.53 0.60
N GLY A 5 31.89 -18.91 -0.05
CA GLY A 5 31.92 -18.73 -1.51
C GLY A 5 31.20 -17.45 -2.03
N ILE A 6 30.59 -16.64 -1.15
CA ILE A 6 30.00 -15.35 -1.50
C ILE A 6 30.83 -14.23 -0.91
N GLY A 7 31.76 -13.69 -1.70
CA GLY A 7 32.47 -12.46 -1.36
C GLY A 7 31.63 -11.22 -1.62
N LYS A 8 32.18 -10.05 -1.27
CA LYS A 8 31.50 -8.74 -1.37
C LYS A 8 30.94 -8.48 -2.78
N VAL A 9 31.69 -8.78 -3.83
CA VAL A 9 31.24 -8.55 -5.22
C VAL A 9 30.04 -9.41 -5.58
N LYS A 10 30.09 -10.73 -5.31
CA LYS A 10 28.95 -11.62 -5.55
C LYS A 10 27.72 -11.23 -4.75
N ALA A 11 27.89 -10.79 -3.50
CA ALA A 11 26.79 -10.31 -2.67
C ALA A 11 26.11 -9.08 -3.27
N ILE A 12 26.89 -8.12 -3.79
CA ILE A 12 26.38 -6.93 -4.47
C ILE A 12 25.62 -7.32 -5.75
N GLN A 13 26.18 -8.21 -6.56
CA GLN A 13 25.54 -8.70 -7.79
C GLN A 13 24.19 -9.39 -7.49
N LEU A 14 24.16 -10.31 -6.51
CA LEU A 14 22.93 -10.97 -6.10
C LEU A 14 21.87 -9.96 -5.61
N LYS A 15 22.29 -8.98 -4.80
CA LYS A 15 21.39 -7.94 -4.34
C LYS A 15 20.83 -7.10 -5.49
N ALA A 16 21.67 -6.75 -6.46
CA ALA A 16 21.25 -6.01 -7.65
C ALA A 16 20.25 -6.80 -8.51
N VAL A 17 20.48 -8.11 -8.69
CA VAL A 17 19.55 -8.99 -9.42
C VAL A 17 18.20 -9.10 -8.71
N CYS A 18 18.22 -9.28 -7.39
CA CYS A 18 16.98 -9.30 -6.59
C CYS A 18 16.20 -7.99 -6.72
N GLU A 19 16.89 -6.85 -6.59
CA GLU A 19 16.28 -5.53 -6.73
C GLU A 19 15.72 -5.32 -8.14
N LEU A 20 16.46 -5.73 -9.17
CA LEU A 20 15.98 -5.67 -10.54
C LEU A 20 14.72 -6.53 -10.73
N GLY A 21 14.70 -7.74 -10.19
CA GLY A 21 13.54 -8.63 -10.20
C GLY A 21 12.31 -7.99 -9.57
N VAL A 22 12.48 -7.35 -8.40
CA VAL A 22 11.41 -6.60 -7.72
C VAL A 22 10.90 -5.45 -8.58
N ARG A 23 11.80 -4.67 -9.21
CA ARG A 23 11.40 -3.57 -10.10
C ARG A 23 10.68 -4.04 -11.35
N MET A 24 11.12 -5.14 -11.94
CA MET A 24 10.48 -5.73 -13.12
C MET A 24 9.12 -6.36 -12.82
N SER A 25 8.90 -6.83 -11.60
CA SER A 25 7.61 -7.39 -11.17
C SER A 25 6.56 -6.30 -10.88
N LYS A 26 6.98 -5.03 -10.74
CA LYS A 26 6.05 -3.92 -10.57
C LYS A 26 5.44 -3.55 -11.93
N PRO A 27 4.12 -3.54 -12.08
CA PRO A 27 3.51 -3.05 -13.30
C PRO A 27 3.98 -1.62 -13.57
N SER A 28 4.49 -1.36 -14.76
CA SER A 28 4.98 -0.03 -15.16
C SER A 28 3.87 1.03 -15.18
N ASN A 29 2.61 0.59 -15.21
CA ASN A 29 1.46 1.49 -15.22
C ASN A 29 0.23 0.78 -14.62
N TYR A 30 -0.19 1.21 -13.43
CA TYR A 30 -1.43 0.74 -12.79
C TYR A 30 -2.69 1.39 -13.38
N LYS A 31 -2.54 2.45 -14.18
CA LYS A 31 -3.67 3.20 -14.75
C LYS A 31 -4.56 2.29 -15.57
N LYS A 32 -5.87 2.41 -15.36
CA LYS A 32 -6.95 1.65 -16.03
C LYS A 32 -7.11 0.20 -15.59
N ILE A 33 -6.35 -0.30 -14.60
CA ILE A 33 -6.66 -1.60 -14.00
C ILE A 33 -7.95 -1.42 -13.20
N LYS A 34 -8.96 -2.23 -13.52
CA LYS A 34 -10.25 -2.21 -12.83
C LYS A 34 -10.23 -3.15 -11.64
N ILE A 35 -10.58 -2.63 -10.47
CA ILE A 35 -10.71 -3.39 -9.23
C ILE A 35 -12.16 -3.89 -9.11
N LYS A 36 -12.31 -5.21 -8.99
CA LYS A 36 -13.61 -5.87 -8.81
C LYS A 36 -13.71 -6.57 -7.46
N SER A 37 -12.57 -6.87 -6.84
CA SER A 37 -12.49 -7.61 -5.59
C SER A 37 -11.18 -7.29 -4.84
N PRO A 38 -11.12 -7.57 -3.53
CA PRO A 38 -9.87 -7.50 -2.75
C PRO A 38 -8.73 -8.34 -3.36
N ALA A 39 -9.06 -9.48 -3.97
CA ALA A 39 -8.08 -10.36 -4.61
C ALA A 39 -7.35 -9.69 -5.80
N ASP A 40 -7.97 -8.75 -6.50
CA ASP A 40 -7.31 -8.01 -7.58
C ASP A 40 -6.22 -7.11 -7.03
N ILE A 41 -6.45 -6.50 -5.87
CA ILE A 41 -5.49 -5.68 -5.15
C ILE A 41 -4.32 -6.52 -4.65
N ALA A 42 -4.62 -7.68 -4.07
CA ALA A 42 -3.61 -8.62 -3.61
C ALA A 42 -2.67 -9.02 -4.75
N LYS A 43 -3.19 -9.36 -5.94
CA LYS A 43 -2.37 -9.69 -7.11
C LYS A 43 -1.43 -8.56 -7.52
N ILE A 44 -1.85 -7.31 -7.37
CA ILE A 44 -1.08 -6.13 -7.75
C ILE A 44 0.03 -5.82 -6.73
N LEU A 45 -0.28 -5.91 -5.42
CA LEU A 45 0.57 -5.38 -4.37
C LEU A 45 1.26 -6.45 -3.51
N MET A 46 0.83 -7.71 -3.57
CA MET A 46 1.38 -8.78 -2.73
C MET A 46 2.90 -8.92 -2.89
N ASN A 47 3.40 -8.89 -4.14
CA ASN A 47 4.83 -9.06 -4.40
C ASN A 47 5.66 -7.86 -3.88
N GLU A 48 5.06 -6.69 -3.77
CA GLU A 48 5.71 -5.52 -3.23
C GLU A 48 5.70 -5.52 -1.70
N LEU A 49 4.57 -5.89 -1.10
CA LEU A 49 4.36 -5.75 0.34
C LEU A 49 4.80 -6.97 1.16
N ARG A 50 4.77 -8.17 0.56
CA ARG A 50 5.02 -9.45 1.25
C ARG A 50 6.34 -9.51 2.01
N TYR A 51 7.40 -8.92 1.48
CA TYR A 51 8.75 -9.02 2.04
C TYR A 51 9.21 -7.74 2.74
N GLU A 52 8.32 -6.77 2.86
CA GLU A 52 8.64 -5.52 3.54
C GLU A 52 8.75 -5.76 5.05
N LYS A 53 9.90 -5.34 5.61
CA LYS A 53 10.19 -5.48 7.04
C LYS A 53 9.55 -4.39 7.88
N LYS A 54 9.08 -3.36 7.24
CA LYS A 54 8.38 -2.23 7.85
C LYS A 54 6.93 -2.26 7.41
N GLU A 55 6.08 -1.78 8.25
CA GLU A 55 4.70 -1.54 7.88
C GLU A 55 4.64 -0.39 6.87
N ILE A 56 4.01 -0.64 5.73
CA ILE A 56 3.80 0.32 4.66
C ILE A 56 2.31 0.45 4.45
N VAL A 57 1.83 1.68 4.49
CA VAL A 57 0.45 1.97 4.15
C VAL A 57 0.38 2.63 2.80
N LYS A 58 -0.50 2.12 1.97
CA LYS A 58 -0.74 2.62 0.62
C LYS A 58 -2.19 3.07 0.46
N LEU A 59 -2.34 4.15 -0.28
CA LEU A 59 -3.64 4.63 -0.74
C LEU A 59 -3.80 4.33 -2.22
N ILE A 60 -4.87 3.65 -2.58
CA ILE A 60 -5.31 3.50 -3.96
C ILE A 60 -6.41 4.50 -4.22
N ILE A 61 -6.21 5.34 -5.24
CA ILE A 61 -7.19 6.30 -5.73
C ILE A 61 -7.86 5.71 -6.98
N LEU A 62 -9.18 5.67 -6.96
CA LEU A 62 -10.00 5.08 -8.03
C LEU A 62 -10.92 6.14 -8.66
N ASN A 63 -11.29 5.89 -9.92
CA ASN A 63 -12.37 6.63 -10.58
C ASN A 63 -13.74 5.95 -10.33
N ASN A 64 -14.82 6.53 -10.87
CA ASN A 64 -16.19 6.01 -10.74
C ASN A 64 -16.36 4.59 -11.33
N LYS A 65 -15.49 4.17 -12.26
CA LYS A 65 -15.49 2.83 -12.86
C LYS A 65 -14.68 1.81 -12.07
N ASN A 66 -14.17 2.21 -10.87
CA ASN A 66 -13.25 1.44 -10.03
C ASN A 66 -11.91 1.14 -10.74
N GLU A 67 -11.46 2.02 -11.63
CA GLU A 67 -10.16 1.92 -12.26
C GLU A 67 -9.12 2.69 -11.47
N ILE A 68 -7.93 2.11 -11.30
CA ILE A 68 -6.82 2.74 -10.57
C ILE A 68 -6.38 4.00 -11.32
N GLN A 69 -6.37 5.12 -10.62
CA GLN A 69 -5.81 6.39 -11.09
C GLN A 69 -4.40 6.59 -10.55
N LYS A 70 -4.18 6.24 -9.28
CA LYS A 70 -2.90 6.42 -8.59
C LYS A 70 -2.78 5.45 -7.42
N ILE A 71 -1.56 5.03 -7.12
CA ILE A 71 -1.19 4.32 -5.90
C ILE A 71 -0.09 5.13 -5.22
N LEU A 72 -0.24 5.41 -3.95
CA LEU A 72 0.67 6.23 -3.15
C LEU A 72 1.08 5.49 -1.89
N ASN A 73 2.34 5.66 -1.47
CA ASN A 73 2.71 5.36 -0.09
C ASN A 73 2.31 6.56 0.77
N VAL A 74 1.47 6.32 1.76
CA VAL A 74 1.02 7.36 2.69
C VAL A 74 1.72 7.29 4.04
N ALA A 75 2.28 6.09 4.39
CA ALA A 75 3.23 5.96 5.49
C ALA A 75 4.19 4.80 5.27
N ILE A 76 5.38 4.92 5.87
CA ILE A 76 6.43 3.89 5.85
C ILE A 76 7.06 3.83 7.22
N GLY A 77 6.82 2.73 7.94
CA GLY A 77 7.50 2.37 9.18
C GLY A 77 7.38 3.39 10.31
N GLY A 78 7.04 2.92 11.47
CA GLY A 78 7.01 3.70 12.70
C GLY A 78 6.22 2.97 13.76
N SER A 79 6.72 2.95 15.00
CA SER A 79 6.07 2.33 16.15
C SER A 79 4.75 3.00 16.56
N ASN A 80 4.30 4.02 15.84
CA ASN A 80 3.10 4.78 16.15
C ASN A 80 2.25 5.02 14.90
N PHE A 81 1.48 4.02 14.50
CA PHE A 81 0.31 4.19 13.62
C PHE A 81 -0.67 5.26 14.17
N ALA A 82 -0.57 5.58 15.46
CA ALA A 82 -1.39 6.59 16.13
C ALA A 82 -1.27 8.00 15.54
N ASN A 83 -0.23 8.29 14.75
CA ASN A 83 -0.02 9.58 14.11
C ASN A 83 -0.43 9.60 12.62
N PHE A 84 -1.22 8.63 12.18
CA PHE A 84 -1.72 8.60 10.81
C PHE A 84 -2.67 9.78 10.61
N CYS A 85 -2.23 10.76 9.85
CA CYS A 85 -3.04 11.93 9.61
C CYS A 85 -4.06 11.64 8.51
N VAL A 86 -5.33 11.42 8.88
CA VAL A 86 -6.45 11.25 7.95
C VAL A 86 -6.46 12.37 6.91
N THR A 87 -6.01 13.58 7.28
CA THR A 87 -5.90 14.73 6.37
C THR A 87 -4.85 14.52 5.26
N GLU A 88 -3.76 13.78 5.52
CA GLU A 88 -2.76 13.47 4.48
C GLU A 88 -3.32 12.49 3.47
N ILE A 89 -4.04 11.46 3.94
CA ILE A 89 -4.69 10.48 3.07
C ILE A 89 -5.74 11.16 2.19
N LEU A 90 -6.66 11.90 2.81
CA LEU A 90 -7.74 12.56 2.11
C LEU A 90 -7.26 13.73 1.26
N GLY A 91 -6.19 14.42 1.67
CA GLY A 91 -5.62 15.53 0.93
C GLY A 91 -5.27 15.18 -0.51
N GLU A 92 -4.66 14.00 -0.73
CA GLU A 92 -4.36 13.53 -2.09
C GLU A 92 -5.63 13.14 -2.86
N ALA A 93 -6.58 12.48 -2.22
CA ALA A 93 -7.85 12.12 -2.85
C ALA A 93 -8.65 13.36 -3.27
N VAL A 94 -8.74 14.35 -2.39
CA VAL A 94 -9.44 15.62 -2.66
C VAL A 94 -8.76 16.43 -3.77
N LYS A 95 -7.42 16.54 -3.76
CA LYS A 95 -6.66 17.19 -4.85
C LYS A 95 -6.97 16.58 -6.21
N MET A 96 -7.14 15.27 -6.26
CA MET A 96 -7.44 14.54 -7.48
C MET A 96 -8.94 14.51 -7.80
N LYS A 97 -9.79 15.08 -6.94
CA LYS A 97 -11.26 14.98 -7.04
C LYS A 97 -11.70 13.52 -7.18
N ALA A 98 -11.04 12.65 -6.43
CA ALA A 98 -11.24 11.21 -6.51
C ALA A 98 -12.58 10.85 -5.84
N PRO A 99 -13.46 10.09 -6.52
CA PRO A 99 -14.72 9.66 -5.92
C PRO A 99 -14.54 8.52 -4.93
N LYS A 100 -13.46 7.72 -5.08
CA LYS A 100 -13.28 6.47 -4.32
C LYS A 100 -11.83 6.23 -3.96
N ILE A 101 -11.62 5.64 -2.79
CA ILE A 101 -10.31 5.24 -2.28
C ILE A 101 -10.35 3.84 -1.67
N ILE A 102 -9.20 3.18 -1.62
CA ILE A 102 -8.94 1.97 -0.83
C ILE A 102 -7.66 2.19 -0.06
N LEU A 103 -7.66 1.86 1.22
CA LEU A 103 -6.48 1.86 2.06
C LEU A 103 -5.93 0.43 2.14
N ILE A 104 -4.61 0.28 2.18
CA ILE A 104 -3.93 -1.02 2.24
C ILE A 104 -2.71 -0.90 3.13
N HIS A 105 -2.46 -1.92 3.93
CA HIS A 105 -1.21 -2.02 4.68
C HIS A 105 -0.74 -3.47 4.78
N ASN A 106 0.53 -3.67 5.10
CA ASN A 106 1.08 -4.98 5.40
C ASN A 106 1.39 -5.09 6.89
N HIS A 107 1.25 -6.29 7.42
CA HIS A 107 1.73 -6.64 8.75
C HIS A 107 3.06 -7.39 8.65
N PRO A 108 4.19 -6.80 9.04
CA PRO A 108 5.49 -7.50 9.04
C PRO A 108 5.52 -8.75 9.92
N SER A 109 4.61 -8.84 10.91
CA SER A 109 4.43 -10.02 11.75
C SER A 109 3.87 -11.25 11.01
N GLY A 110 3.21 -11.02 9.85
CA GLY A 110 2.50 -12.06 9.10
C GLY A 110 1.10 -12.38 9.63
N ASP A 111 0.65 -11.76 10.72
CA ASP A 111 -0.73 -11.90 11.21
C ASP A 111 -1.64 -10.95 10.43
N SER A 112 -2.62 -11.52 9.73
CA SER A 112 -3.57 -10.74 8.91
C SER A 112 -4.72 -10.12 9.71
N LYS A 113 -4.78 -10.36 11.02
CA LYS A 113 -5.85 -9.79 11.86
C LYS A 113 -5.65 -8.28 12.02
N PRO A 114 -6.71 -7.48 11.84
CA PRO A 114 -6.61 -6.04 12.08
C PRO A 114 -6.33 -5.74 13.54
N SER A 115 -5.43 -4.82 13.81
CA SER A 115 -5.19 -4.30 15.16
C SER A 115 -6.35 -3.39 15.58
N LYS A 116 -6.44 -3.07 16.88
CA LYS A 116 -7.41 -2.08 17.39
C LYS A 116 -7.22 -0.72 16.69
N ASN A 117 -5.98 -0.35 16.44
CA ASN A 117 -5.63 0.91 15.80
C ASN A 117 -6.08 0.93 14.31
N ASP A 118 -5.97 -0.19 13.60
CA ASP A 118 -6.46 -0.28 12.20
C ASP A 118 -7.97 -0.04 12.15
N ILE A 119 -8.71 -0.62 13.11
CA ILE A 119 -10.16 -0.44 13.21
C ILE A 119 -10.51 1.03 13.50
N GLU A 120 -9.81 1.66 14.45
CA GLU A 120 -10.04 3.07 14.80
C GLU A 120 -9.73 4.03 13.65
N ILE A 121 -8.61 3.80 12.96
CA ILE A 121 -8.22 4.61 11.81
C ILE A 121 -9.21 4.42 10.66
N THR A 122 -9.65 3.19 10.42
CA THR A 122 -10.65 2.91 9.38
C THR A 122 -11.94 3.68 9.64
N ALA A 123 -12.43 3.66 10.89
CA ALA A 123 -13.62 4.40 11.26
C ALA A 123 -13.45 5.92 11.06
N LYS A 124 -12.36 6.49 11.57
CA LYS A 124 -12.05 7.92 11.40
C LYS A 124 -11.93 8.32 9.93
N LEU A 125 -11.25 7.47 9.12
CA LEU A 125 -11.08 7.72 7.69
C LEU A 125 -12.43 7.64 6.95
N TYR A 126 -13.26 6.66 7.29
CA TYR A 126 -14.58 6.49 6.71
C TYR A 126 -15.46 7.71 6.94
N ASP A 127 -15.53 8.18 8.19
CA ASP A 127 -16.34 9.36 8.55
C ASP A 127 -15.83 10.61 7.83
N ALA A 128 -14.53 10.86 7.86
CA ALA A 128 -13.93 12.03 7.22
C ALA A 128 -14.04 11.99 5.69
N ALA A 129 -13.90 10.80 5.07
CA ALA A 129 -14.06 10.63 3.63
C ALA A 129 -15.49 10.95 3.18
N ASN A 130 -16.50 10.48 3.92
CA ASN A 130 -17.90 10.78 3.66
C ASN A 130 -18.19 12.28 3.73
N MET A 131 -17.59 13.00 4.69
CA MET A 131 -17.77 14.45 4.84
C MET A 131 -17.25 15.24 3.63
N VAL A 132 -16.25 14.73 2.91
CA VAL A 132 -15.66 15.38 1.72
C VAL A 132 -16.14 14.75 0.40
N GLY A 133 -17.11 13.84 0.46
CA GLY A 133 -17.69 13.20 -0.74
C GLY A 133 -16.80 12.15 -1.40
N VAL A 134 -15.89 11.54 -0.63
CA VAL A 134 -15.02 10.44 -1.07
C VAL A 134 -15.50 9.13 -0.44
N GLU A 135 -15.69 8.09 -1.23
CA GLU A 135 -16.10 6.77 -0.74
C GLU A 135 -14.86 5.93 -0.37
N LEU A 136 -14.74 5.52 0.91
CA LEU A 136 -13.79 4.50 1.32
C LEU A 136 -14.40 3.13 1.00
N LEU A 137 -13.91 2.46 -0.05
CA LEU A 137 -14.44 1.15 -0.48
C LEU A 137 -14.00 0.02 0.43
N ASP A 138 -12.74 0.05 0.86
CA ASP A 138 -12.15 -1.04 1.66
C ASP A 138 -10.89 -0.58 2.39
N HIS A 139 -10.49 -1.36 3.43
CA HIS A 139 -9.20 -1.30 4.10
C HIS A 139 -8.66 -2.73 4.26
N LEU A 140 -7.55 -3.07 3.57
CA LEU A 140 -6.98 -4.40 3.43
C LEU A 140 -5.60 -4.51 4.07
#